data_3dc7d97609cdbef666d7a6c31b69e6f0
#
_entry.id   3dc7d97609cdbef666d7a6c31b69e6f0
#
_cell.length_a   1.000
_cell.length_b   1.000
_cell.length_c   1.000
_cell.angle_alpha   90.00
_cell.angle_beta   90.00
_cell.angle_gamma   90.00
#
_symmetry.space_group_name_H-M   'P 1'
#
loop_
_entity.id
_entity.type
_entity.pdbx_description
1 polymer ?
#
loop_
_entity_poly.entity_id
_entity_poly.type
_entity_poly.pdbx_seq_one_letter_code
_entity_poly.pdbx_strand_id
1 'polypeptide(L)'
;MKRTIIVAGSAVLLLGSLAACGKGSNSNSSSSIAPSTTATASVPADPAQTATAPVTTPEPSVVVPEQPTPSPSSSPQEEETVAITYRMNKAYRIVPIDKEKTPSKVVLLTFDDGPKDEATLKPLLDTLDKHKAKAIFFVNGYRVKAHPELLKEIDERGQVIGNHSWDHIELGKEKADKIEEQLGKVQDIVKEVTGKTPVFFRPPFASSNDAVRQIAKNKGLLFMTWSNGSLDWDMNKVAREKRPQAVIDNVMEQLHEGSNILMHELAWTAETLDNLLTQLEEKGYSFVDPRAIDLTA
;
A
#
# COMPACT_ATOMS: atom_id res chain seq x y z
N MET A 1 -9.82 -57.51 -13.12
CA MET A 1 -9.89 -57.03 -14.52
C MET A 1 -9.13 -55.72 -14.60
N LYS A 2 -7.92 -55.75 -15.14
CA LYS A 2 -7.04 -54.55 -15.32
C LYS A 2 -7.36 -53.94 -16.69
N ARG A 3 -7.77 -52.67 -16.71
CA ARG A 3 -7.90 -51.91 -17.97
C ARG A 3 -6.70 -50.97 -18.10
N THR A 4 -5.87 -51.27 -19.10
CA THR A 4 -4.75 -50.47 -19.56
C THR A 4 -5.30 -49.41 -20.53
N ILE A 5 -5.04 -48.13 -20.25
CA ILE A 5 -5.32 -47.03 -21.17
C ILE A 5 -4.00 -46.62 -21.85
N ILE A 6 -3.97 -46.78 -23.16
CA ILE A 6 -2.88 -46.36 -24.04
C ILE A 6 -3.15 -44.90 -24.43
N VAL A 7 -2.24 -44.00 -24.13
CA VAL A 7 -2.25 -42.59 -24.61
C VAL A 7 -1.30 -42.52 -25.80
N ALA A 8 -1.88 -42.23 -26.96
CA ALA A 8 -1.12 -41.96 -28.19
C ALA A 8 -0.64 -40.50 -28.22
N GLY A 9 0.66 -40.32 -28.30
CA GLY A 9 1.30 -39.02 -28.48
C GLY A 9 1.28 -38.61 -29.95
N SER A 10 0.79 -37.42 -30.27
CA SER A 10 0.96 -36.79 -31.58
C SER A 10 2.04 -35.70 -31.47
N ALA A 11 3.17 -35.95 -32.14
CA ALA A 11 4.23 -34.99 -32.36
C ALA A 11 3.85 -34.13 -33.57
N VAL A 12 3.81 -32.83 -33.39
CA VAL A 12 3.75 -31.83 -34.50
C VAL A 12 5.12 -31.19 -34.67
N LEU A 13 5.77 -31.50 -35.79
CA LEU A 13 6.93 -30.78 -36.30
C LEU A 13 6.46 -29.50 -36.99
N LEU A 14 7.00 -28.37 -36.60
CA LEU A 14 6.92 -27.12 -37.37
C LEU A 14 8.34 -26.74 -37.84
N LEU A 15 8.51 -26.81 -39.18
CA LEU A 15 9.69 -26.36 -39.91
C LEU A 15 9.76 -24.81 -39.92
N GLY A 16 10.98 -24.33 -39.87
CA GLY A 16 11.33 -22.94 -39.95
C GLY A 16 11.19 -22.29 -41.32
N SER A 17 11.19 -20.97 -41.33
CA SER A 17 11.53 -20.15 -42.50
C SER A 17 12.32 -18.93 -42.06
N LEU A 18 13.56 -18.87 -42.52
CA LEU A 18 14.45 -17.71 -42.53
C LEU A 18 14.15 -16.83 -43.76
N ALA A 19 14.07 -15.53 -43.57
CA ALA A 19 14.37 -14.50 -44.57
C ALA A 19 14.54 -13.18 -43.84
N ALA A 20 15.64 -12.58 -43.77
CA ALA A 20 16.54 -11.85 -44.70
C ALA A 20 16.37 -10.32 -44.53
N CYS A 21 17.50 -9.74 -44.16
CA CYS A 21 18.02 -8.38 -44.27
C CYS A 21 17.23 -7.28 -44.97
N GLY A 22 17.21 -6.10 -44.30
CA GLY A 22 16.99 -4.80 -44.92
C GLY A 22 17.68 -3.70 -44.15
N LYS A 23 18.85 -3.26 -44.65
CA LYS A 23 19.56 -2.04 -44.25
C LYS A 23 18.82 -0.82 -44.82
N GLY A 24 18.71 0.24 -44.05
CA GLY A 24 18.27 1.54 -44.52
C GLY A 24 18.78 2.64 -43.60
N SER A 25 19.70 3.41 -44.15
CA SER A 25 20.50 4.47 -43.52
C SER A 25 19.75 5.81 -43.39
N ASN A 26 20.12 6.56 -42.38
CA ASN A 26 20.41 8.01 -42.35
C ASN A 26 19.33 9.03 -42.73
N SER A 27 19.00 9.94 -41.80
CA SER A 27 19.44 11.34 -42.03
C SER A 27 19.12 12.23 -40.81
N ASN A 28 20.14 12.92 -40.40
CA ASN A 28 20.20 14.11 -39.55
C ASN A 28 19.22 15.21 -39.99
N SER A 29 18.64 15.91 -39.03
CA SER A 29 18.45 17.36 -39.16
C SER A 29 18.40 18.03 -37.78
N SER A 30 19.47 18.70 -37.48
CA SER A 30 19.60 19.72 -36.47
C SER A 30 18.78 20.95 -36.86
N SER A 31 18.11 21.58 -35.91
CA SER A 31 17.80 23.02 -35.96
C SER A 31 17.70 23.57 -34.53
N SER A 32 18.76 24.23 -34.16
CA SER A 32 18.88 25.23 -33.11
C SER A 32 18.11 26.50 -33.52
N ILE A 33 17.44 27.15 -32.58
CA ILE A 33 17.40 28.62 -32.45
C ILE A 33 16.92 28.97 -31.03
N ALA A 34 17.76 29.65 -30.26
CA ALA A 34 17.44 30.55 -29.13
C ALA A 34 17.62 31.99 -29.69
N PRO A 35 17.53 33.04 -28.89
CA PRO A 35 16.57 33.50 -27.89
C PRO A 35 16.03 34.92 -28.22
N SER A 36 15.09 35.46 -27.48
CA SER A 36 14.86 36.95 -27.37
C SER A 36 13.86 37.20 -26.26
N THR A 37 14.15 37.96 -25.37
CA THR A 37 14.44 39.31 -24.90
C THR A 37 13.34 39.79 -23.95
N THR A 38 13.80 40.12 -22.79
CA THR A 38 13.53 41.19 -21.82
C THR A 38 12.45 42.21 -22.18
N ALA A 39 11.52 42.46 -21.24
CA ALA A 39 10.93 43.77 -21.07
C ALA A 39 10.66 44.05 -19.58
N THR A 40 11.40 45.01 -19.06
CA THR A 40 11.29 45.71 -17.79
C THR A 40 10.31 46.88 -17.95
N ALA A 41 9.42 47.11 -17.00
CA ALA A 41 8.83 48.41 -16.72
C ALA A 41 8.19 48.39 -15.33
N SER A 42 8.79 48.92 -14.28
CA SER A 42 8.71 50.30 -13.79
C SER A 42 7.46 50.59 -12.96
N VAL A 43 7.68 50.76 -11.67
CA VAL A 43 6.85 51.35 -10.61
C VAL A 43 6.64 52.85 -10.90
N PRO A 44 5.56 53.47 -10.44
CA PRO A 44 5.73 54.66 -9.61
C PRO A 44 4.98 54.66 -8.29
N ALA A 45 5.60 55.33 -7.33
CA ALA A 45 5.17 55.56 -5.97
C ALA A 45 4.29 56.83 -5.86
N ASP A 46 3.41 56.78 -4.86
CA ASP A 46 2.94 57.75 -3.87
C ASP A 46 2.59 59.18 -4.30
N PRO A 47 1.68 59.92 -3.62
CA PRO A 47 1.87 60.36 -2.26
C PRO A 47 0.61 60.47 -1.34
N ALA A 48 0.93 60.57 -0.06
CA ALA A 48 0.15 60.83 1.12
C ALA A 48 -0.81 62.04 1.07
N GLN A 49 -1.89 62.00 1.83
CA GLN A 49 -2.38 63.18 2.58
C GLN A 49 -3.13 62.81 3.85
N THR A 50 -2.74 63.48 4.87
CA THR A 50 -3.09 63.59 6.26
C THR A 50 -4.49 64.20 6.50
N ALA A 51 -5.25 63.71 7.49
CA ALA A 51 -6.19 64.55 8.24
C ALA A 51 -6.45 63.98 9.65
N THR A 52 -6.30 64.85 10.60
CA THR A 52 -6.31 64.72 12.07
C THR A 52 -7.71 64.71 12.69
N ALA A 53 -7.89 63.82 13.71
CA ALA A 53 -8.52 63.91 15.04
C ALA A 53 -9.99 64.42 15.19
N PRO A 54 -10.73 64.10 16.29
CA PRO A 54 -10.25 64.03 17.67
C PRO A 54 -10.75 62.83 18.54
N VAL A 55 -10.02 62.67 19.61
CA VAL A 55 -10.14 61.81 20.77
C VAL A 55 -11.46 61.96 21.52
N THR A 56 -12.09 60.81 21.89
CA THR A 56 -12.88 60.70 23.12
C THR A 56 -12.54 59.35 23.78
N THR A 57 -12.00 59.48 24.98
CA THR A 57 -11.70 58.39 25.90
C THR A 57 -12.98 57.95 26.61
N PRO A 58 -13.25 56.65 26.75
CA PRO A 58 -13.89 56.09 27.91
C PRO A 58 -12.98 55.15 28.69
N GLU A 59 -13.15 55.20 29.95
CA GLU A 59 -12.56 54.58 31.12
C GLU A 59 -12.35 53.03 31.00
N PRO A 60 -11.31 52.46 31.67
CA PRO A 60 -11.02 51.02 31.52
C PRO A 60 -11.93 50.14 32.40
N SER A 61 -12.76 49.36 31.79
CA SER A 61 -13.36 48.17 32.41
C SER A 61 -12.32 47.09 32.58
N VAL A 62 -12.05 46.73 33.81
CA VAL A 62 -11.17 45.62 34.19
C VAL A 62 -11.85 44.32 33.75
N VAL A 63 -11.38 43.73 32.66
CA VAL A 63 -11.69 42.34 32.27
C VAL A 63 -10.69 41.44 32.98
N VAL A 64 -11.19 40.68 33.93
CA VAL A 64 -10.47 39.55 34.56
C VAL A 64 -10.14 38.54 33.47
N PRO A 65 -8.89 38.09 33.27
CA PRO A 65 -8.59 37.04 32.32
C PRO A 65 -9.16 35.72 32.84
N GLU A 66 -10.09 35.17 32.10
CA GLU A 66 -10.60 33.82 32.28
C GLU A 66 -9.45 32.86 31.97
N GLN A 67 -9.02 32.10 32.97
CA GLN A 67 -7.97 31.11 32.91
C GLN A 67 -8.44 30.00 31.94
N PRO A 68 -7.64 29.62 30.91
CA PRO A 68 -8.04 28.54 30.02
C PRO A 68 -8.13 27.24 30.82
N THR A 69 -9.33 26.68 30.87
CA THR A 69 -9.55 25.31 31.35
C THR A 69 -8.69 24.35 30.55
N PRO A 70 -7.92 23.45 31.19
CA PRO A 70 -7.15 22.47 30.45
C PRO A 70 -8.12 21.56 29.67
N SER A 71 -7.89 21.52 28.35
CA SER A 71 -8.51 20.55 27.45
C SER A 71 -8.23 19.15 27.98
N PRO A 72 -9.19 18.22 27.95
CA PRO A 72 -8.95 16.87 28.46
C PRO A 72 -7.82 16.24 27.66
N SER A 73 -6.73 15.96 28.36
CA SER A 73 -5.62 15.15 27.91
C SER A 73 -6.19 13.82 27.42
N SER A 74 -6.02 13.51 26.14
CA SER A 74 -6.32 12.19 25.59
C SER A 74 -5.48 11.17 26.37
N SER A 75 -6.16 10.38 27.19
CA SER A 75 -5.55 9.19 27.81
C SER A 75 -4.88 8.34 26.71
N PRO A 76 -3.72 7.75 26.96
CA PRO A 76 -3.16 6.75 26.08
C PRO A 76 -4.22 5.65 25.89
N GLN A 77 -4.66 5.42 24.65
CA GLN A 77 -5.46 4.22 24.36
C GLN A 77 -4.56 3.04 24.71
N GLU A 78 -4.97 2.24 25.70
CA GLU A 78 -4.38 0.93 25.94
C GLU A 78 -4.47 0.15 24.62
N GLU A 79 -3.33 -0.20 24.03
CA GLU A 79 -3.31 -1.09 22.87
C GLU A 79 -3.95 -2.41 23.26
N GLU A 80 -5.12 -2.67 22.71
CA GLU A 80 -5.84 -3.92 22.93
C GLU A 80 -4.94 -5.08 22.48
N THR A 81 -4.53 -5.93 23.43
CA THR A 81 -3.64 -7.06 23.16
C THR A 81 -4.41 -8.11 22.35
N VAL A 82 -4.09 -8.24 21.07
CA VAL A 82 -4.68 -9.25 20.19
C VAL A 82 -4.00 -10.59 20.43
N ALA A 83 -4.78 -11.63 20.73
CA ALA A 83 -4.24 -12.98 20.92
C ALA A 83 -3.71 -13.56 19.60
N ILE A 84 -2.53 -14.19 19.64
CA ILE A 84 -1.94 -14.90 18.51
C ILE A 84 -2.71 -16.21 18.29
N THR A 85 -3.45 -16.29 17.18
CA THR A 85 -4.34 -17.41 16.87
C THR A 85 -4.12 -18.00 15.49
N TYR A 86 -3.37 -17.31 14.64
CA TYR A 86 -3.08 -17.71 13.27
C TYR A 86 -1.58 -17.83 13.01
N ARG A 87 -1.23 -18.54 11.97
CA ARG A 87 0.11 -18.57 11.38
C ARG A 87 0.01 -18.56 9.87
N MET A 88 1.07 -18.14 9.19
CA MET A 88 1.18 -18.25 7.74
C MET A 88 1.89 -19.55 7.36
N ASN A 89 1.36 -20.30 6.38
CA ASN A 89 2.02 -21.50 5.86
C ASN A 89 2.92 -21.18 4.65
N LYS A 90 3.66 -22.19 4.15
CA LYS A 90 4.58 -22.07 3.01
C LYS A 90 3.92 -21.62 1.70
N ALA A 91 2.59 -21.75 1.58
CA ALA A 91 1.81 -21.25 0.44
C ALA A 91 1.20 -19.86 0.72
N TYR A 92 1.69 -19.15 1.72
CA TYR A 92 1.24 -17.83 2.16
C TYR A 92 -0.25 -17.76 2.56
N ARG A 93 -0.86 -18.90 2.89
CA ARG A 93 -2.21 -18.97 3.44
C ARG A 93 -2.18 -18.76 4.95
N ILE A 94 -3.18 -18.06 5.45
CA ILE A 94 -3.38 -17.87 6.88
C ILE A 94 -4.16 -19.05 7.42
N VAL A 95 -3.57 -19.76 8.36
CA VAL A 95 -4.17 -20.98 8.92
C VAL A 95 -4.26 -20.86 10.45
N PRO A 96 -5.33 -21.35 11.09
CA PRO A 96 -5.44 -21.36 12.53
C PRO A 96 -4.34 -22.21 13.18
N ILE A 97 -3.82 -21.74 14.32
CA ILE A 97 -2.90 -22.51 15.17
C ILE A 97 -3.68 -23.67 15.82
N ASP A 98 -4.85 -23.36 16.38
CA ASP A 98 -5.79 -24.33 16.96
C ASP A 98 -7.08 -24.35 16.12
N LYS A 99 -7.26 -25.41 15.34
CA LYS A 99 -8.41 -25.55 14.42
C LYS A 99 -9.74 -25.77 15.13
N GLU A 100 -9.71 -26.20 16.40
CA GLU A 100 -10.94 -26.46 17.16
C GLU A 100 -11.51 -25.15 17.75
N LYS A 101 -10.63 -24.14 17.98
CA LYS A 101 -11.01 -22.89 18.62
C LYS A 101 -11.02 -21.68 17.69
N THR A 102 -10.33 -21.79 16.55
CA THR A 102 -10.10 -20.65 15.64
C THR A 102 -10.66 -20.95 14.25
N PRO A 103 -11.47 -20.06 13.67
CA PRO A 103 -12.05 -20.28 12.33
C PRO A 103 -10.97 -20.44 11.26
N SER A 104 -11.18 -21.36 10.31
CA SER A 104 -10.33 -21.51 9.11
C SER A 104 -10.84 -20.69 7.93
N LYS A 105 -12.14 -20.37 7.91
CA LYS A 105 -12.79 -19.63 6.82
C LYS A 105 -12.57 -18.12 6.99
N VAL A 106 -11.34 -17.70 6.75
CA VAL A 106 -10.86 -16.35 6.95
C VAL A 106 -10.10 -15.84 5.73
N VAL A 107 -9.98 -14.52 5.63
CA VAL A 107 -9.13 -13.84 4.66
C VAL A 107 -8.25 -12.80 5.36
N LEU A 108 -7.03 -12.63 4.87
CA LEU A 108 -6.13 -11.51 5.22
C LEU A 108 -6.18 -10.50 4.07
N LEU A 109 -6.51 -9.26 4.38
CA LEU A 109 -6.52 -8.15 3.43
C LEU A 109 -5.16 -7.47 3.41
N THR A 110 -4.62 -7.20 2.22
CA THR A 110 -3.33 -6.50 2.09
C THR A 110 -3.36 -5.52 0.92
N PHE A 111 -2.74 -4.36 1.12
CA PHE A 111 -2.62 -3.29 0.12
C PHE A 111 -1.16 -2.90 -0.05
N ASP A 112 -0.65 -2.97 -1.28
CA ASP A 112 0.71 -2.62 -1.62
C ASP A 112 0.80 -1.20 -2.21
N ASP A 113 2.02 -0.66 -2.27
CA ASP A 113 2.38 0.59 -2.95
C ASP A 113 1.86 1.88 -2.31
N GLY A 114 1.44 1.85 -1.06
CA GLY A 114 1.02 3.05 -0.34
C GLY A 114 2.15 3.80 0.39
N PRO A 115 1.78 4.91 1.08
CA PRO A 115 0.56 5.68 0.85
C PRO A 115 0.68 6.53 -0.41
N LYS A 116 -0.40 6.63 -1.22
CA LYS A 116 -0.36 7.37 -2.50
C LYS A 116 -0.96 8.76 -2.40
N ASP A 117 -2.23 8.82 -2.06
CA ASP A 117 -3.00 10.06 -1.96
C ASP A 117 -4.25 9.85 -1.09
N GLU A 118 -4.78 10.94 -0.53
CA GLU A 118 -5.95 10.92 0.34
C GLU A 118 -7.21 10.43 -0.39
N ALA A 119 -7.37 10.79 -1.67
CA ALA A 119 -8.57 10.46 -2.44
C ALA A 119 -8.74 8.95 -2.66
N THR A 120 -7.63 8.20 -2.67
CA THR A 120 -7.64 6.74 -2.79
C THR A 120 -7.60 6.06 -1.42
N LEU A 121 -6.76 6.56 -0.49
CA LEU A 121 -6.56 5.93 0.82
C LEU A 121 -7.79 6.04 1.71
N LYS A 122 -8.39 7.23 1.82
CA LYS A 122 -9.51 7.47 2.74
C LYS A 122 -10.71 6.56 2.48
N PRO A 123 -11.20 6.36 1.25
CA PRO A 123 -12.28 5.40 0.98
C PRO A 123 -11.94 3.96 1.35
N LEU A 124 -10.67 3.53 1.20
CA LEU A 124 -10.23 2.21 1.64
C LEU A 124 -10.34 2.07 3.16
N LEU A 125 -9.82 3.05 3.90
CA LEU A 125 -9.88 3.07 5.37
C LEU A 125 -11.32 3.16 5.89
N ASP A 126 -12.17 4.00 5.29
CA ASP A 126 -13.59 4.12 5.65
C ASP A 126 -14.34 2.80 5.46
N THR A 127 -14.03 2.08 4.38
CA THR A 127 -14.58 0.75 4.13
C THR A 127 -14.09 -0.27 5.14
N LEU A 128 -12.81 -0.30 5.45
CA LEU A 128 -12.26 -1.20 6.46
C LEU A 128 -12.91 -0.98 7.83
N ASP A 129 -13.12 0.27 8.23
CA ASP A 129 -13.80 0.59 9.50
C ASP A 129 -15.26 0.15 9.48
N LYS A 130 -15.98 0.38 8.38
CA LYS A 130 -17.37 -0.07 8.20
C LYS A 130 -17.53 -1.57 8.43
N HIS A 131 -16.61 -2.36 7.88
CA HIS A 131 -16.59 -3.83 8.01
C HIS A 131 -15.83 -4.32 9.25
N LYS A 132 -15.33 -3.41 10.11
CA LYS A 132 -14.47 -3.72 11.26
C LYS A 132 -13.28 -4.62 10.87
N ALA A 133 -12.81 -4.46 9.66
CA ALA A 133 -11.71 -5.22 9.09
C ALA A 133 -10.37 -4.55 9.37
N LYS A 134 -9.32 -5.36 9.55
CA LYS A 134 -7.94 -4.90 9.62
C LYS A 134 -7.17 -5.45 8.43
N ALA A 135 -6.21 -4.66 7.96
CA ALA A 135 -5.38 -4.98 6.80
C ALA A 135 -3.91 -4.68 7.08
N ILE A 136 -3.03 -5.22 6.22
CA ILE A 136 -1.63 -4.80 6.16
C ILE A 136 -1.49 -3.84 4.96
N PHE A 137 -0.96 -2.65 5.22
CA PHE A 137 -0.53 -1.70 4.19
C PHE A 137 0.98 -1.81 4.02
N PHE A 138 1.42 -2.43 2.92
CA PHE A 138 2.83 -2.52 2.56
C PHE A 138 3.28 -1.24 1.88
N VAL A 139 4.03 -0.41 2.61
CA VAL A 139 4.35 0.94 2.19
C VAL A 139 5.74 1.07 1.59
N ASN A 140 5.88 1.95 0.59
CA ASN A 140 7.18 2.33 0.05
C ASN A 140 7.74 3.54 0.80
N GLY A 141 9.02 3.48 1.16
CA GLY A 141 9.65 4.53 1.95
C GLY A 141 9.63 5.90 1.28
N TYR A 142 9.83 5.98 -0.04
CA TYR A 142 9.75 7.26 -0.77
C TYR A 142 8.34 7.89 -0.70
N ARG A 143 7.28 7.08 -0.65
CA ARG A 143 5.91 7.56 -0.50
C ARG A 143 5.62 8.04 0.92
N VAL A 144 6.08 7.27 1.92
CA VAL A 144 6.00 7.69 3.32
C VAL A 144 6.70 9.03 3.53
N LYS A 145 7.88 9.21 2.91
CA LYS A 145 8.60 10.50 2.95
C LYS A 145 7.80 11.65 2.32
N ALA A 146 7.06 11.37 1.25
CA ALA A 146 6.23 12.36 0.57
C ALA A 146 4.93 12.68 1.33
N HIS A 147 4.35 11.69 2.01
CA HIS A 147 3.03 11.75 2.65
C HIS A 147 3.04 11.11 4.05
N PRO A 148 3.85 11.63 5.01
CA PRO A 148 3.91 11.07 6.37
C PRO A 148 2.56 11.19 7.11
N GLU A 149 1.75 12.17 6.78
CA GLU A 149 0.39 12.37 7.33
C GLU A 149 -0.56 11.21 6.97
N LEU A 150 -0.45 10.67 5.75
CA LEU A 150 -1.26 9.53 5.32
C LEU A 150 -0.82 8.22 6.03
N LEU A 151 0.49 8.05 6.26
CA LEU A 151 0.97 6.92 7.05
C LEU A 151 0.42 6.98 8.48
N LYS A 152 0.41 8.18 9.06
CA LYS A 152 -0.12 8.40 10.39
C LYS A 152 -1.62 8.08 10.46
N GLU A 153 -2.41 8.45 9.44
CA GLU A 153 -3.82 8.10 9.36
C GLU A 153 -4.03 6.58 9.30
N ILE A 154 -3.22 5.85 8.52
CA ILE A 154 -3.25 4.38 8.47
C ILE A 154 -3.05 3.78 9.88
N ASP A 155 -2.06 4.28 10.61
CA ASP A 155 -1.74 3.81 11.97
C ASP A 155 -2.84 4.18 12.99
N GLU A 156 -3.30 5.43 13.00
CA GLU A 156 -4.35 5.95 13.89
C GLU A 156 -5.69 5.22 13.70
N ARG A 157 -5.97 4.72 12.49
CA ARG A 157 -7.15 3.89 12.20
C ARG A 157 -6.91 2.40 12.52
N GLY A 158 -5.78 2.09 13.19
CA GLY A 158 -5.46 0.77 13.72
C GLY A 158 -5.18 -0.28 12.64
N GLN A 159 -4.76 0.15 11.46
CA GLN A 159 -4.27 -0.74 10.42
C GLN A 159 -2.81 -1.12 10.70
N VAL A 160 -2.32 -2.21 10.08
CA VAL A 160 -0.95 -2.66 10.26
C VAL A 160 -0.08 -2.20 9.09
N ILE A 161 1.10 -1.65 9.39
CA ILE A 161 2.04 -1.18 8.38
C ILE A 161 3.08 -2.27 8.13
N GLY A 162 3.28 -2.63 6.86
CA GLY A 162 4.31 -3.54 6.37
C GLY A 162 5.36 -2.81 5.54
N ASN A 163 6.54 -3.41 5.40
CA ASN A 163 7.65 -2.89 4.60
C ASN A 163 7.53 -3.38 3.14
N HIS A 164 7.55 -2.44 2.17
CA HIS A 164 7.52 -2.74 0.74
C HIS A 164 8.73 -2.18 -0.02
N SER A 165 9.90 -2.13 0.64
CA SER A 165 11.12 -1.48 0.19
C SER A 165 11.03 0.05 0.04
N TRP A 166 12.19 0.70 -0.06
CA TRP A 166 12.23 2.17 -0.19
C TRP A 166 11.80 2.64 -1.58
N ASP A 167 12.43 2.12 -2.66
CA ASP A 167 12.28 2.60 -4.03
C ASP A 167 11.41 1.70 -4.93
N HIS A 168 10.75 0.68 -4.40
CA HIS A 168 9.97 -0.32 -5.15
C HIS A 168 10.77 -1.00 -6.28
N ILE A 169 12.00 -1.45 -5.99
CA ILE A 169 12.88 -2.12 -6.96
C ILE A 169 12.82 -3.65 -6.86
N GLU A 170 13.29 -4.35 -7.89
CA GLU A 170 13.38 -5.82 -7.90
C GLU A 170 14.52 -6.32 -7.00
N LEU A 171 14.26 -6.46 -5.70
CA LEU A 171 15.27 -6.78 -4.69
C LEU A 171 16.03 -8.09 -4.95
N GLY A 172 15.39 -9.06 -5.61
CA GLY A 172 16.06 -10.31 -5.99
C GLY A 172 17.22 -10.16 -6.97
N LYS A 173 17.35 -8.99 -7.63
CA LYS A 173 18.45 -8.65 -8.54
C LYS A 173 19.54 -7.82 -7.87
N GLU A 174 19.32 -7.39 -6.62
CA GLU A 174 20.19 -6.45 -5.92
C GLU A 174 21.24 -7.18 -5.05
N LYS A 175 22.32 -6.45 -4.73
CA LYS A 175 23.33 -6.89 -3.77
C LYS A 175 22.83 -6.70 -2.33
N ALA A 176 23.42 -7.45 -1.40
CA ALA A 176 23.04 -7.46 0.02
C ALA A 176 22.99 -6.05 0.63
N ASP A 177 24.01 -5.21 0.39
CA ASP A 177 24.08 -3.85 0.94
C ASP A 177 22.90 -2.99 0.43
N LYS A 178 22.49 -3.14 -0.84
CA LYS A 178 21.36 -2.41 -1.38
C LYS A 178 20.04 -2.91 -0.79
N ILE A 179 19.90 -4.22 -0.62
CA ILE A 179 18.71 -4.81 0.05
C ILE A 179 18.61 -4.31 1.49
N GLU A 180 19.74 -4.32 2.22
CA GLU A 180 19.82 -3.83 3.61
C GLU A 180 19.39 -2.36 3.71
N GLU A 181 19.88 -1.49 2.78
CA GLU A 181 19.50 -0.09 2.67
C GLU A 181 17.99 0.07 2.40
N GLN A 182 17.45 -0.68 1.42
CA GLN A 182 16.06 -0.58 1.00
C GLN A 182 15.07 -0.94 2.11
N LEU A 183 15.37 -2.00 2.86
CA LEU A 183 14.51 -2.41 3.98
C LEU A 183 14.75 -1.54 5.21
N GLY A 184 16.01 -1.23 5.54
CA GLY A 184 16.37 -0.44 6.72
C GLY A 184 15.73 0.95 6.72
N LYS A 185 15.84 1.67 5.60
CA LYS A 185 15.25 3.01 5.48
C LYS A 185 13.73 3.04 5.70
N VAL A 186 13.00 1.98 5.30
CA VAL A 186 11.55 1.91 5.57
C VAL A 186 11.28 1.67 7.05
N GLN A 187 12.05 0.78 7.69
CA GLN A 187 11.94 0.56 9.15
C GLN A 187 12.11 1.87 9.90
N ASP A 188 13.13 2.66 9.53
CA ASP A 188 13.48 3.90 10.19
C ASP A 188 12.40 4.97 10.03
N ILE A 189 11.94 5.22 8.79
CA ILE A 189 10.94 6.27 8.52
C ILE A 189 9.57 5.92 9.11
N VAL A 190 9.16 4.64 9.07
CA VAL A 190 7.89 4.23 9.69
C VAL A 190 7.95 4.42 11.19
N LYS A 191 9.08 4.02 11.83
CA LYS A 191 9.29 4.24 13.26
C LYS A 191 9.33 5.73 13.64
N GLU A 192 9.94 6.57 12.80
CA GLU A 192 9.96 8.02 13.01
C GLU A 192 8.56 8.62 13.01
N VAL A 193 7.69 8.21 12.08
CA VAL A 193 6.34 8.78 11.90
C VAL A 193 5.33 8.23 12.91
N THR A 194 5.38 6.91 13.21
CA THR A 194 4.34 6.21 13.99
C THR A 194 4.80 5.73 15.36
N GLY A 195 6.11 5.75 15.64
CA GLY A 195 6.68 5.13 16.83
C GLY A 195 6.78 3.60 16.75
N LYS A 196 6.19 2.95 15.73
CA LYS A 196 6.14 1.51 15.54
C LYS A 196 7.09 1.06 14.43
N THR A 197 7.61 -0.16 14.53
CA THR A 197 8.48 -0.74 13.50
C THR A 197 7.71 -1.84 12.76
N PRO A 198 7.69 -1.86 11.40
CA PRO A 198 7.07 -2.92 10.63
C PRO A 198 7.61 -4.31 11.01
N VAL A 199 6.70 -5.28 11.09
CA VAL A 199 7.03 -6.69 11.34
C VAL A 199 6.70 -7.60 10.15
N PHE A 200 6.05 -7.05 9.11
CA PHE A 200 5.73 -7.74 7.86
C PHE A 200 6.53 -7.14 6.72
N PHE A 201 6.94 -7.99 5.78
CA PHE A 201 7.65 -7.58 4.57
C PHE A 201 7.14 -8.31 3.36
N ARG A 202 6.86 -7.56 2.30
CA ARG A 202 6.58 -8.08 0.96
C ARG A 202 7.54 -7.44 -0.03
N PRO A 203 8.35 -8.25 -0.77
CA PRO A 203 9.23 -7.67 -1.79
C PRO A 203 8.40 -7.22 -3.00
N PRO A 204 8.71 -6.05 -3.60
CA PRO A 204 8.15 -5.65 -4.89
C PRO A 204 8.28 -6.76 -5.93
N PHE A 205 7.22 -6.93 -6.76
CA PHE A 205 7.15 -7.96 -7.81
C PHE A 205 7.32 -9.41 -7.31
N ALA A 206 7.16 -9.69 -6.01
CA ALA A 206 7.57 -10.94 -5.37
C ALA A 206 9.06 -11.29 -5.63
N SER A 207 9.88 -10.34 -6.08
CA SER A 207 11.27 -10.53 -6.46
C SER A 207 12.15 -10.75 -5.23
N SER A 208 12.63 -11.98 -5.05
CA SER A 208 13.45 -12.35 -3.90
C SER A 208 14.49 -13.41 -4.24
N ASN A 209 15.56 -13.41 -3.45
CA ASN A 209 16.61 -14.44 -3.41
C ASN A 209 16.92 -14.77 -1.94
N ASP A 210 17.89 -15.62 -1.68
CA ASP A 210 18.25 -16.02 -0.31
C ASP A 210 18.74 -14.84 0.53
N ALA A 211 19.45 -13.86 -0.08
CA ALA A 211 19.91 -12.66 0.62
C ALA A 211 18.72 -11.80 1.08
N VAL A 212 17.70 -11.59 0.24
CA VAL A 212 16.47 -10.86 0.59
C VAL A 212 15.78 -11.52 1.79
N ARG A 213 15.60 -12.84 1.75
CA ARG A 213 14.95 -13.60 2.83
C ARG A 213 15.75 -13.55 4.12
N GLN A 214 17.08 -13.69 4.03
CA GLN A 214 17.94 -13.66 5.21
C GLN A 214 17.97 -12.27 5.86
N ILE A 215 18.06 -11.20 5.06
CA ILE A 215 18.06 -9.83 5.56
C ILE A 215 16.70 -9.48 6.20
N ALA A 216 15.60 -9.87 5.57
CA ALA A 216 14.27 -9.69 6.15
C ALA A 216 14.17 -10.40 7.52
N LYS A 217 14.62 -11.66 7.59
CA LYS A 217 14.65 -12.43 8.84
C LYS A 217 15.52 -11.77 9.91
N ASN A 218 16.71 -11.28 9.55
CA ASN A 218 17.63 -10.61 10.50
C ASN A 218 17.02 -9.31 11.06
N LYS A 219 16.10 -8.67 10.32
CA LYS A 219 15.36 -7.49 10.75
C LYS A 219 14.06 -7.85 11.52
N GLY A 220 13.80 -9.13 11.78
CA GLY A 220 12.58 -9.57 12.45
C GLY A 220 11.32 -9.43 11.60
N LEU A 221 11.47 -9.40 10.28
CA LEU A 221 10.37 -9.25 9.33
C LEU A 221 9.83 -10.60 8.88
N LEU A 222 8.54 -10.85 9.04
CA LEU A 222 7.86 -11.98 8.43
C LEU A 222 7.71 -11.72 6.92
N PHE A 223 8.49 -12.46 6.13
CA PHE A 223 8.43 -12.42 4.67
C PHE A 223 7.14 -13.05 4.15
N MET A 224 6.41 -12.34 3.28
CA MET A 224 5.23 -12.92 2.59
C MET A 224 5.10 -12.43 1.15
N THR A 225 4.40 -13.23 0.35
CA THR A 225 3.77 -12.78 -0.90
C THR A 225 2.25 -12.87 -0.71
N TRP A 226 1.52 -13.52 -1.60
CA TRP A 226 0.07 -13.69 -1.51
C TRP A 226 -0.35 -15.11 -1.92
N SER A 227 -1.57 -15.49 -1.62
CA SER A 227 -2.19 -16.75 -2.08
C SER A 227 -3.46 -16.51 -2.89
N ASN A 228 -3.87 -15.25 -3.03
CA ASN A 228 -5.00 -14.79 -3.83
C ASN A 228 -4.66 -13.41 -4.41
N GLY A 229 -4.79 -13.21 -5.70
CA GLY A 229 -4.44 -11.96 -6.37
C GLY A 229 -5.67 -11.28 -6.97
N SER A 230 -5.94 -10.05 -6.60
CA SER A 230 -7.02 -9.23 -7.20
C SER A 230 -6.74 -8.86 -8.65
N LEU A 231 -5.48 -8.91 -9.08
CA LEU A 231 -4.97 -8.44 -10.38
C LEU A 231 -5.35 -6.97 -10.68
N ASP A 232 -5.61 -6.18 -9.65
CA ASP A 232 -6.01 -4.79 -9.77
C ASP A 232 -4.94 -3.91 -10.45
N TRP A 233 -3.67 -4.34 -10.41
CA TRP A 233 -2.55 -3.68 -11.09
C TRP A 233 -2.48 -3.97 -12.59
N ASP A 234 -3.10 -5.05 -13.09
CA ASP A 234 -3.05 -5.48 -14.51
C ASP A 234 -4.37 -5.22 -15.24
N MET A 235 -4.91 -4.01 -15.10
CA MET A 235 -6.21 -3.62 -15.66
C MET A 235 -6.11 -2.83 -16.96
N ASN A 236 -4.93 -2.81 -17.63
CA ASN A 236 -4.73 -1.98 -18.84
C ASN A 236 -5.64 -2.37 -20.02
N LYS A 237 -6.04 -3.65 -20.09
CA LYS A 237 -6.95 -4.17 -21.14
C LYS A 237 -8.41 -4.18 -20.71
N VAL A 238 -8.71 -3.81 -19.47
CA VAL A 238 -10.05 -3.78 -18.90
C VAL A 238 -10.59 -2.35 -19.01
N ALA A 239 -11.76 -2.17 -19.60
CA ALA A 239 -12.44 -0.87 -19.66
C ALA A 239 -12.63 -0.31 -18.24
N ARG A 240 -12.46 1.02 -18.08
CA ARG A 240 -12.38 1.65 -16.73
C ARG A 240 -13.59 1.30 -15.85
N GLU A 241 -14.78 1.34 -16.44
CA GLU A 241 -16.05 1.06 -15.76
C GLU A 241 -16.23 -0.42 -15.36
N LYS A 242 -15.43 -1.33 -15.92
CA LYS A 242 -15.46 -2.76 -15.60
C LYS A 242 -14.39 -3.18 -14.58
N ARG A 243 -13.41 -2.32 -14.29
CA ARG A 243 -12.31 -2.65 -13.38
C ARG A 243 -12.77 -2.99 -11.97
N PRO A 244 -13.73 -2.27 -11.35
CA PRO A 244 -14.25 -2.64 -10.04
C PRO A 244 -14.78 -4.08 -9.99
N GLN A 245 -15.59 -4.48 -10.98
CA GLN A 245 -16.11 -5.85 -11.03
C GLN A 245 -15.02 -6.87 -11.29
N ALA A 246 -14.04 -6.56 -12.16
CA ALA A 246 -12.93 -7.47 -12.44
C ALA A 246 -12.07 -7.76 -11.20
N VAL A 247 -11.89 -6.80 -10.30
CA VAL A 247 -11.22 -7.01 -9.00
C VAL A 247 -11.97 -8.06 -8.17
N ILE A 248 -13.30 -7.93 -8.07
CA ILE A 248 -14.13 -8.89 -7.35
C ILE A 248 -14.01 -10.29 -7.97
N ASP A 249 -14.20 -10.38 -9.28
CA ASP A 249 -14.19 -11.65 -10.00
C ASP A 249 -12.86 -12.39 -9.81
N ASN A 250 -11.73 -11.69 -9.94
CA ASN A 250 -10.40 -12.26 -9.74
C ASN A 250 -10.18 -12.78 -8.32
N VAL A 251 -10.63 -12.06 -7.30
CA VAL A 251 -10.53 -12.50 -5.91
C VAL A 251 -11.42 -13.72 -5.67
N MET A 252 -12.67 -13.69 -6.17
CA MET A 252 -13.64 -14.75 -5.97
C MET A 252 -13.28 -16.06 -6.67
N GLU A 253 -12.68 -15.97 -7.86
CA GLU A 253 -12.21 -17.16 -8.61
C GLU A 253 -11.10 -17.90 -7.86
N GLN A 254 -10.23 -17.19 -7.16
CA GLN A 254 -9.11 -17.74 -6.41
C GLN A 254 -9.41 -17.95 -4.92
N LEU A 255 -10.65 -17.67 -4.47
CA LEU A 255 -10.99 -17.66 -3.05
C LEU A 255 -10.88 -19.06 -2.42
N HIS A 256 -10.17 -19.12 -1.30
CA HIS A 256 -10.02 -20.32 -0.48
C HIS A 256 -9.88 -19.93 1.01
N GLU A 257 -10.05 -20.89 1.90
CA GLU A 257 -9.81 -20.69 3.33
C GLU A 257 -8.38 -20.19 3.59
N GLY A 258 -8.28 -19.10 4.35
CA GLY A 258 -7.01 -18.44 4.66
C GLY A 258 -6.41 -17.66 3.49
N SER A 259 -7.22 -17.22 2.52
CA SER A 259 -6.74 -16.37 1.42
C SER A 259 -6.02 -15.13 1.97
N ASN A 260 -4.78 -14.94 1.57
CA ASN A 260 -4.00 -13.72 1.74
C ASN A 260 -4.11 -12.95 0.42
N ILE A 261 -4.94 -11.91 0.43
CA ILE A 261 -5.38 -11.19 -0.78
C ILE A 261 -4.47 -10.00 -1.05
N LEU A 262 -3.80 -10.00 -2.21
CA LEU A 262 -3.04 -8.87 -2.72
C LEU A 262 -3.97 -7.88 -3.44
N MET A 263 -3.95 -6.66 -2.99
CA MET A 263 -4.55 -5.47 -3.61
C MET A 263 -3.56 -4.31 -3.56
N HIS A 264 -3.91 -3.19 -4.20
CA HIS A 264 -3.13 -1.96 -4.18
C HIS A 264 -4.03 -0.74 -3.89
N GLU A 265 -3.42 0.36 -3.46
CA GLU A 265 -4.12 1.65 -3.35
C GLU A 265 -4.42 2.21 -4.75
N LEU A 266 -5.52 1.74 -5.36
CA LEU A 266 -5.98 2.14 -6.69
C LEU A 266 -7.45 2.57 -6.64
N ALA A 267 -7.82 3.54 -7.47
CA ALA A 267 -9.17 4.10 -7.46
C ALA A 267 -10.27 3.03 -7.64
N TRP A 268 -10.09 2.09 -8.57
CA TRP A 268 -11.07 1.01 -8.79
C TRP A 268 -11.08 -0.04 -7.68
N THR A 269 -9.95 -0.22 -6.95
CA THR A 269 -9.91 -1.05 -5.74
C THR A 269 -10.72 -0.38 -4.63
N ALA A 270 -10.52 0.92 -4.41
CA ALA A 270 -11.29 1.68 -3.44
C ALA A 270 -12.79 1.70 -3.77
N GLU A 271 -13.16 1.87 -5.05
CA GLU A 271 -14.56 1.88 -5.52
C GLU A 271 -15.28 0.55 -5.26
N THR A 272 -14.56 -0.57 -5.24
CA THR A 272 -15.18 -1.90 -5.15
C THR A 272 -15.02 -2.57 -3.81
N LEU A 273 -14.15 -2.07 -2.92
CA LEU A 273 -13.78 -2.77 -1.69
C LEU A 273 -14.99 -3.10 -0.82
N ASP A 274 -15.93 -2.18 -0.65
CA ASP A 274 -17.15 -2.37 0.14
C ASP A 274 -17.99 -3.58 -0.38
N ASN A 275 -18.17 -3.65 -1.70
CA ASN A 275 -18.88 -4.77 -2.33
C ASN A 275 -18.10 -6.08 -2.20
N LEU A 276 -16.77 -6.04 -2.36
CA LEU A 276 -15.92 -7.23 -2.19
C LEU A 276 -16.02 -7.77 -0.75
N LEU A 277 -15.89 -6.90 0.26
CA LEU A 277 -15.96 -7.33 1.66
C LEU A 277 -17.35 -7.87 2.01
N THR A 278 -18.42 -7.22 1.56
CA THR A 278 -19.80 -7.71 1.72
C THR A 278 -19.96 -9.13 1.15
N GLN A 279 -19.49 -9.38 -0.08
CA GLN A 279 -19.59 -10.70 -0.70
C GLN A 279 -18.75 -11.78 0.02
N LEU A 280 -17.59 -11.40 0.59
CA LEU A 280 -16.79 -12.30 1.41
C LEU A 280 -17.54 -12.68 2.69
N GLU A 281 -18.17 -11.71 3.38
CA GLU A 281 -19.01 -11.94 4.57
C GLU A 281 -20.22 -12.82 4.25
N GLU A 282 -20.94 -12.57 3.15
CA GLU A 282 -22.06 -13.38 2.68
C GLU A 282 -21.65 -14.84 2.41
N LYS A 283 -20.42 -15.05 1.97
CA LYS A 283 -19.85 -16.40 1.82
C LYS A 283 -19.38 -17.00 3.16
N GLY A 284 -19.50 -16.27 4.27
CA GLY A 284 -19.15 -16.70 5.63
C GLY A 284 -17.65 -16.60 5.93
N TYR A 285 -16.90 -15.75 5.21
CA TYR A 285 -15.53 -15.42 5.57
C TYR A 285 -15.50 -14.29 6.60
N SER A 286 -14.54 -14.34 7.52
CA SER A 286 -14.18 -13.22 8.40
C SER A 286 -12.79 -12.69 8.09
N PHE A 287 -12.48 -11.49 8.60
CA PHE A 287 -11.20 -10.82 8.33
C PHE A 287 -10.24 -11.07 9.48
N VAL A 288 -9.02 -11.51 9.14
CA VAL A 288 -7.95 -11.71 10.14
C VAL A 288 -7.37 -10.35 10.52
N ASP A 289 -7.31 -10.09 11.82
CA ASP A 289 -6.44 -9.02 12.32
C ASP A 289 -4.98 -9.46 12.14
N PRO A 290 -4.15 -8.72 11.38
CA PRO A 290 -2.76 -9.11 11.18
C PRO A 290 -1.96 -9.29 12.46
N ARG A 291 -2.35 -8.59 13.54
CA ARG A 291 -1.71 -8.70 14.86
C ARG A 291 -1.91 -10.08 15.50
N ALA A 292 -2.91 -10.86 15.03
CA ALA A 292 -3.14 -12.22 15.48
C ALA A 292 -2.25 -13.28 14.80
N ILE A 293 -1.34 -12.88 13.90
CA ILE A 293 -0.47 -13.79 13.13
C ILE A 293 0.84 -14.01 13.88
N ASP A 294 1.21 -15.28 14.08
CA ASP A 294 2.52 -15.66 14.61
C ASP A 294 3.64 -15.25 13.64
N LEU A 295 4.58 -14.46 14.12
CA LEU A 295 5.71 -13.93 13.35
C LEU A 295 6.90 -14.90 13.30
N THR A 296 6.83 -16.04 14.01
CA THR A 296 7.94 -17.01 14.13
C THR A 296 7.89 -18.11 13.05
N ALA A 297 6.95 -18.06 12.13
CA ALA A 297 6.68 -19.11 11.13
C ALA A 297 7.69 -19.14 9.97
#